data_e25170447d159b0f7029408e3c5aff8b
#
_entry.id   e25170447d159b0f7029408e3c5aff8b
#
_cell.length_a   1.000
_cell.length_b   1.000
_cell.length_c   1.000
_cell.angle_alpha   90.00
_cell.angle_beta   90.00
_cell.angle_gamma   90.00
#
_symmetry.space_group_name_H-M   'P 1'
#
loop_
_entity.id
_entity.type
_entity.pdbx_description
1 polymer ?
#
loop_
_entity_poly.entity_id
_entity_poly.type
_entity_poly.pdbx_seq_one_letter_code
_entity_poly.pdbx_strand_id
1 'polypeptide(L)'
;LAFSARCFTARQRNLPKDDCRFSCLDHPDGLMLKTREHEGFLVLNGTQTQSAKVYNLVDALDDMQSLGVDVVRLSPQSQNMADVVAVFDAARKHTLSPQDALARLQPLMPFEGCNGYWHGQPGLDQVHSDTLAEQD
;
A
#
# COMPACT_ATOMS: atom_id res chain seq x y z
N LEU A 1 -0.13 1.98 -8.80
CA LEU A 1 -1.55 2.24 -9.03
C LEU A 1 -1.77 2.57 -10.51
N ALA A 2 -2.63 1.82 -11.18
CA ALA A 2 -3.05 2.08 -12.55
C ALA A 2 -4.57 2.16 -12.63
N PHE A 3 -5.08 2.86 -13.65
CA PHE A 3 -6.51 3.01 -13.89
C PHE A 3 -6.89 2.44 -15.26
N SER A 4 -8.05 1.79 -15.32
CA SER A 4 -8.63 1.26 -16.56
C SER A 4 -9.95 1.99 -16.89
N ALA A 5 -10.25 2.13 -18.17
CA ALA A 5 -11.57 2.58 -18.63
C ALA A 5 -12.69 1.57 -18.32
N ARG A 6 -12.36 0.35 -17.93
CA ARG A 6 -13.30 -0.73 -17.61
C ARG A 6 -13.16 -1.15 -16.16
N CYS A 7 -14.30 -1.46 -15.52
CA CYS A 7 -14.34 -2.01 -14.16
C CYS A 7 -13.95 -3.51 -14.18
N PHE A 8 -12.81 -3.84 -13.59
CA PHE A 8 -12.36 -5.22 -13.51
C PHE A 8 -13.23 -6.08 -12.60
N THR A 9 -13.78 -5.50 -11.51
CA THR A 9 -14.68 -6.22 -10.60
C THR A 9 -15.95 -6.66 -11.32
N ALA A 10 -16.57 -5.77 -12.11
CA ALA A 10 -17.74 -6.11 -12.90
C ALA A 10 -17.41 -7.20 -13.96
N ARG A 11 -16.27 -7.09 -14.63
CA ARG A 11 -15.82 -8.10 -15.61
C ARG A 11 -15.57 -9.47 -14.99
N GLN A 12 -14.95 -9.51 -13.84
CA GLN A 12 -14.72 -10.76 -13.11
C GLN A 12 -16.03 -11.50 -12.81
N ARG A 13 -17.12 -10.75 -12.57
CA ARG A 13 -18.46 -11.29 -12.34
C ARG A 13 -19.31 -11.39 -13.62
N ASN A 14 -18.72 -11.14 -14.77
CA ASN A 14 -19.42 -11.13 -16.08
C ASN A 14 -20.64 -10.19 -16.09
N LEU A 15 -20.55 -9.05 -15.39
CA LEU A 15 -21.60 -8.05 -15.33
C LEU A 15 -21.37 -6.93 -16.36
N PRO A 16 -22.41 -6.42 -17.03
CA PRO A 16 -22.29 -5.26 -17.91
C PRO A 16 -21.99 -3.99 -17.09
N LYS A 17 -21.41 -2.99 -17.74
CA LYS A 17 -21.05 -1.71 -17.12
C LYS A 17 -22.24 -1.02 -16.45
N ASP A 18 -23.41 -1.07 -17.11
CA ASP A 18 -24.60 -0.32 -16.71
C ASP A 18 -25.44 -1.08 -15.67
N ASP A 19 -25.13 -2.35 -15.39
CA ASP A 19 -25.75 -3.18 -14.35
C ASP A 19 -24.69 -3.92 -13.53
N CYS A 20 -23.70 -3.18 -13.02
CA CYS A 20 -22.60 -3.77 -12.23
C CYS A 20 -23.03 -4.13 -10.80
N ARG A 21 -24.20 -3.68 -10.36
CA ARG A 21 -24.77 -3.91 -8.99
C ARG A 21 -23.82 -3.49 -7.88
N PHE A 22 -22.86 -2.61 -8.18
CA PHE A 22 -21.83 -2.17 -7.26
C PHE A 22 -21.10 -3.32 -6.54
N SER A 23 -20.86 -4.41 -7.26
CA SER A 23 -20.26 -5.66 -6.72
C SER A 23 -18.87 -5.45 -6.11
N CYS A 24 -18.20 -4.31 -6.34
CA CYS A 24 -16.98 -3.91 -5.67
C CYS A 24 -17.17 -3.63 -4.17
N LEU A 25 -18.39 -3.33 -3.71
CA LEU A 25 -18.68 -3.13 -2.28
C LEU A 25 -18.49 -4.40 -1.44
N ASP A 26 -18.58 -5.59 -2.06
CA ASP A 26 -18.28 -6.86 -1.39
C ASP A 26 -16.78 -7.05 -1.11
N HIS A 27 -15.93 -6.21 -1.72
CA HIS A 27 -14.48 -6.29 -1.63
C HIS A 27 -13.89 -4.88 -1.41
N PRO A 28 -14.06 -4.30 -0.21
CA PRO A 28 -13.72 -2.91 0.07
C PRO A 28 -12.21 -2.58 -0.12
N ASP A 29 -11.32 -3.55 0.11
CA ASP A 29 -9.89 -3.42 -0.17
C ASP A 29 -9.48 -4.05 -1.51
N GLY A 30 -10.45 -4.45 -2.33
CA GLY A 30 -10.25 -5.01 -3.66
C GLY A 30 -10.11 -6.53 -3.71
N LEU A 31 -10.00 -7.04 -4.93
CA LEU A 31 -9.85 -8.47 -5.24
C LEU A 31 -8.38 -8.80 -5.46
N MET A 32 -7.81 -9.67 -4.63
CA MET A 32 -6.45 -10.16 -4.80
C MET A 32 -6.36 -11.10 -6.02
N LEU A 33 -5.55 -10.70 -7.00
CA LEU A 33 -5.12 -11.55 -8.10
C LEU A 33 -3.84 -12.28 -7.69
N LYS A 34 -3.83 -13.60 -7.84
CA LYS A 34 -2.69 -14.45 -7.48
C LYS A 34 -2.02 -15.01 -8.74
N THR A 35 -0.73 -15.29 -8.63
CA THR A 35 0.02 -16.05 -9.63
C THR A 35 -0.41 -17.52 -9.64
N ARG A 36 0.12 -18.32 -10.57
CA ARG A 36 -0.11 -19.78 -10.61
C ARG A 36 0.46 -20.49 -9.37
N GLU A 37 1.49 -19.90 -8.78
CA GLU A 37 2.16 -20.36 -7.56
C GLU A 37 1.42 -19.92 -6.29
N HIS A 38 0.22 -19.30 -6.44
CA HIS A 38 -0.64 -18.76 -5.36
C HIS A 38 -0.07 -17.54 -4.61
N GLU A 39 0.94 -16.88 -5.14
CA GLU A 39 1.46 -15.64 -4.59
C GLU A 39 0.60 -14.44 -4.98
N GLY A 40 0.45 -13.47 -4.07
CA GLY A 40 -0.24 -12.21 -4.34
C GLY A 40 0.51 -11.41 -5.40
N PHE A 41 -0.19 -10.98 -6.47
CA PHE A 41 0.40 -10.25 -7.59
C PHE A 41 -0.16 -8.83 -7.71
N LEU A 42 -1.46 -8.69 -7.82
CA LEU A 42 -2.16 -7.41 -7.94
C LEU A 42 -3.44 -7.42 -7.13
N VAL A 43 -3.96 -6.23 -6.81
CA VAL A 43 -5.29 -6.03 -6.26
C VAL A 43 -6.13 -5.25 -7.28
N LEU A 44 -7.26 -5.81 -7.67
CA LEU A 44 -8.22 -5.20 -8.57
C LEU A 44 -9.34 -4.54 -7.76
N ASN A 45 -9.46 -3.22 -7.83
CA ASN A 45 -10.48 -2.47 -7.11
C ASN A 45 -11.27 -1.59 -8.09
N GLY A 46 -12.38 -2.11 -8.60
CA GLY A 46 -13.18 -1.42 -9.59
C GLY A 46 -12.37 -1.16 -10.87
N THR A 47 -12.09 0.11 -11.16
CA THR A 47 -11.26 0.55 -12.30
C THR A 47 -9.77 0.64 -11.95
N GLN A 48 -9.40 0.41 -10.69
CA GLN A 48 -8.03 0.53 -10.21
C GLN A 48 -7.35 -0.83 -10.18
N THR A 49 -6.07 -0.84 -10.57
CA THR A 49 -5.14 -1.94 -10.36
C THR A 49 -4.06 -1.47 -9.40
N GLN A 50 -3.89 -2.17 -8.31
CA GLN A 50 -2.95 -1.86 -7.23
C GLN A 50 -1.94 -2.99 -7.08
N SER A 51 -0.82 -2.71 -6.42
CA SER A 51 0.11 -3.74 -5.97
C SER A 51 -0.56 -4.69 -4.98
N ALA A 52 -0.13 -5.96 -4.96
CA ALA A 52 -0.53 -6.93 -3.95
C ALA A 52 -0.01 -6.59 -2.55
N LYS A 53 1.04 -5.76 -2.46
CA LYS A 53 1.58 -5.27 -1.19
C LYS A 53 1.33 -3.78 -1.02
N VAL A 54 1.28 -3.33 0.23
CA VAL A 54 1.11 -1.93 0.60
C VAL A 54 2.45 -1.22 0.57
N TYR A 55 2.59 -0.20 -0.29
CA TYR A 55 3.78 0.63 -0.33
C TYR A 55 3.83 1.54 0.90
N ASN A 56 4.71 1.22 1.83
CA ASN A 56 4.82 1.88 3.12
C ASN A 56 6.21 2.50 3.30
N LEU A 57 6.27 3.82 3.43
CA LEU A 57 7.48 4.61 3.59
C LEU A 57 7.45 5.45 4.87
N VAL A 58 6.81 4.95 5.92
CA VAL A 58 6.74 5.70 7.20
C VAL A 58 8.12 5.90 7.81
N ASP A 59 9.06 4.99 7.57
CA ASP A 59 10.45 5.06 8.01
C ASP A 59 11.34 5.99 7.17
N ALA A 60 10.85 6.43 6.01
CA ALA A 60 11.56 7.33 5.10
C ALA A 60 11.06 8.79 5.16
N LEU A 61 10.23 9.16 6.14
CA LEU A 61 9.66 10.51 6.23
C LEU A 61 10.73 11.59 6.39
N ASP A 62 11.78 11.33 7.15
CA ASP A 62 12.88 12.28 7.37
C ASP A 62 13.70 12.49 6.09
N ASP A 63 13.96 11.41 5.35
CA ASP A 63 14.61 11.47 4.05
C ASP A 63 13.77 12.27 3.05
N MET A 64 12.47 12.03 3.00
CA MET A 64 11.54 12.79 2.16
C MET A 64 11.58 14.28 2.50
N GLN A 65 11.55 14.63 3.77
CA GLN A 65 11.64 16.01 4.23
C GLN A 65 12.97 16.65 3.82
N SER A 66 14.08 15.94 3.97
CA SER A 66 15.42 16.41 3.57
C SER A 66 15.53 16.66 2.06
N LEU A 67 14.80 15.89 1.26
CA LEU A 67 14.70 16.03 -0.19
C LEU A 67 13.71 17.11 -0.65
N GLY A 68 13.05 17.82 0.28
CA GLY A 68 12.12 18.90 -0.02
C GLY A 68 10.67 18.44 -0.31
N VAL A 69 10.27 17.28 0.16
CA VAL A 69 8.87 16.83 0.06
C VAL A 69 8.06 17.49 1.18
N ASP A 70 7.12 18.36 0.80
CA ASP A 70 6.26 19.08 1.75
C ASP A 70 4.98 18.32 2.10
N VAL A 71 4.49 17.46 1.20
CA VAL A 71 3.20 16.77 1.35
C VAL A 71 3.34 15.29 1.00
N VAL A 72 2.90 14.43 1.90
CA VAL A 72 2.73 12.99 1.64
C VAL A 72 1.25 12.64 1.60
N ARG A 73 0.88 11.72 0.70
CA ARG A 73 -0.47 11.24 0.56
C ARG A 73 -0.58 9.83 1.14
N LEU A 74 -1.55 9.63 2.03
CA LEU A 74 -1.96 8.31 2.49
C LEU A 74 -3.14 7.83 1.65
N SER A 75 -3.01 6.65 1.03
CA SER A 75 -4.13 6.02 0.32
C SER A 75 -5.12 5.43 1.33
N PRO A 76 -6.43 5.62 1.15
CA PRO A 76 -7.40 5.08 2.09
C PRO A 76 -7.47 3.55 2.00
N GLN A 77 -7.82 2.94 3.11
CA GLN A 77 -8.14 1.52 3.25
C GLN A 77 -9.47 1.36 4.01
N SER A 78 -10.08 0.19 3.96
CA SER A 78 -11.44 -0.01 4.52
C SER A 78 -11.48 0.03 6.04
N GLN A 79 -10.39 -0.34 6.71
CA GLN A 79 -10.30 -0.44 8.17
C GLN A 79 -9.10 0.36 8.70
N ASN A 80 -9.14 0.72 9.98
CA ASN A 80 -8.00 1.27 10.74
C ASN A 80 -7.40 2.58 10.19
N MET A 81 -8.08 3.30 9.28
CA MET A 81 -7.48 4.47 8.63
C MET A 81 -7.13 5.59 9.63
N ALA A 82 -7.92 5.79 10.67
CA ALA A 82 -7.64 6.77 11.72
C ALA A 82 -6.34 6.43 12.48
N ASP A 83 -6.12 5.16 12.79
CA ASP A 83 -4.91 4.70 13.48
C ASP A 83 -3.68 4.80 12.57
N VAL A 84 -3.83 4.49 11.26
CA VAL A 84 -2.78 4.70 10.27
C VAL A 84 -2.35 6.17 10.23
N VAL A 85 -3.31 7.09 10.14
CA VAL A 85 -3.02 8.55 10.15
C VAL A 85 -2.32 8.96 11.45
N ALA A 86 -2.78 8.44 12.59
CA ALA A 86 -2.16 8.77 13.89
C ALA A 86 -0.70 8.29 13.98
N VAL A 87 -0.37 7.11 13.44
CA VAL A 87 1.01 6.61 13.40
C VAL A 87 1.88 7.48 12.50
N PHE A 88 1.42 7.83 11.31
CA PHE A 88 2.17 8.74 10.40
C PHE A 88 2.35 10.13 11.02
N ASP A 89 1.33 10.67 11.70
CA ASP A 89 1.43 11.97 12.39
C ASP A 89 2.45 11.92 13.54
N ALA A 90 2.47 10.85 14.32
CA ALA A 90 3.44 10.66 15.40
C ALA A 90 4.87 10.50 14.86
N ALA A 91 5.05 9.75 13.76
CA ALA A 91 6.35 9.59 13.12
C ALA A 91 6.89 10.93 12.60
N ARG A 92 6.11 11.68 11.82
CA ARG A 92 6.54 12.99 11.29
C ARG A 92 6.80 14.04 12.39
N LYS A 93 6.24 13.89 13.57
CA LYS A 93 6.49 14.74 14.74
C LYS A 93 7.65 14.24 15.61
N HIS A 94 8.32 13.17 15.21
CA HIS A 94 9.40 12.50 15.96
C HIS A 94 8.99 12.06 17.38
N THR A 95 7.68 11.83 17.61
CA THR A 95 7.16 11.27 18.87
C THR A 95 7.10 9.75 18.85
N LEU A 96 7.37 9.15 17.68
CA LEU A 96 7.45 7.71 17.44
C LEU A 96 8.65 7.43 16.56
N SER A 97 9.47 6.43 16.94
CA SER A 97 10.62 6.05 16.10
C SER A 97 10.18 5.42 14.77
N PRO A 98 11.00 5.49 13.70
CA PRO A 98 10.70 4.83 12.42
C PRO A 98 10.40 3.34 12.56
N GLN A 99 11.17 2.62 13.38
CA GLN A 99 11.01 1.20 13.64
C GLN A 99 9.71 0.88 14.38
N ASP A 100 9.38 1.67 15.41
CA ASP A 100 8.11 1.52 16.13
C ASP A 100 6.92 1.88 15.24
N ALA A 101 7.05 2.85 14.34
CA ALA A 101 6.01 3.21 13.38
C ALA A 101 5.74 2.06 12.40
N LEU A 102 6.78 1.44 11.84
CA LEU A 102 6.65 0.25 11.00
C LEU A 102 5.96 -0.90 11.76
N ALA A 103 6.40 -1.19 12.98
CA ALA A 103 5.82 -2.26 13.81
C ALA A 103 4.34 -2.01 14.12
N ARG A 104 3.94 -0.76 14.39
CA ARG A 104 2.55 -0.40 14.65
C ARG A 104 1.67 -0.44 13.41
N LEU A 105 2.21 -0.10 12.23
CA LEU A 105 1.45 -0.13 10.98
C LEU A 105 1.21 -1.56 10.48
N GLN A 106 2.13 -2.48 10.72
CA GLN A 106 2.04 -3.84 10.19
C GLN A 106 0.68 -4.53 10.44
N PRO A 107 0.12 -4.57 11.67
CA PRO A 107 -1.19 -5.18 11.92
C PRO A 107 -2.37 -4.34 11.42
N LEU A 108 -2.17 -3.08 11.06
CA LEU A 108 -3.23 -2.17 10.60
C LEU A 108 -3.43 -2.23 9.09
N MET A 109 -2.44 -2.69 8.33
CA MET A 109 -2.48 -2.75 6.87
C MET A 109 -3.29 -3.97 6.39
N PRO A 110 -4.02 -3.86 5.25
CA PRO A 110 -4.79 -4.97 4.69
C PRO A 110 -3.92 -6.06 4.08
N PHE A 111 -2.68 -5.73 3.71
CA PHE A 111 -1.70 -6.63 3.09
C PHE A 111 -0.31 -6.32 3.63
N GLU A 112 0.67 -7.20 3.33
CA GLU A 112 2.07 -6.99 3.69
C GLU A 112 2.62 -5.67 3.12
N GLY A 113 3.55 -5.05 3.85
CA GLY A 113 4.24 -3.85 3.40
C GLY A 113 5.32 -4.14 2.36
N CYS A 114 5.68 -3.13 1.58
CA CYS A 114 6.87 -3.12 0.73
C CYS A 114 7.40 -1.69 0.59
N ASN A 115 8.71 -1.55 0.32
CA ASN A 115 9.37 -0.27 0.10
C ASN A 115 10.54 -0.37 -0.90
N GLY A 116 10.69 -1.50 -1.59
CA GLY A 116 11.86 -1.81 -2.42
C GLY A 116 12.20 -0.72 -3.43
N TYR A 117 11.24 -0.12 -4.11
CA TYR A 117 11.49 0.94 -5.09
C TYR A 117 12.18 2.17 -4.49
N TRP A 118 11.88 2.54 -3.25
CA TRP A 118 12.54 3.64 -2.57
C TRP A 118 14.04 3.39 -2.41
N HIS A 119 14.41 2.14 -2.20
CA HIS A 119 15.79 1.70 -1.98
C HIS A 119 16.47 1.16 -3.25
N GLY A 120 15.89 1.35 -4.44
CA GLY A 120 16.43 0.83 -5.70
C GLY A 120 16.39 -0.69 -5.85
N GLN A 121 15.55 -1.36 -5.06
CA GLN A 121 15.35 -2.80 -5.05
C GLN A 121 14.03 -3.19 -5.75
N PRO A 122 13.77 -4.47 -6.03
CA PRO A 122 12.48 -4.92 -6.57
C PRO A 122 11.31 -4.40 -5.75
N GLY A 123 10.26 -3.90 -6.42
CA GLY A 123 9.20 -3.10 -5.79
C GLY A 123 8.39 -3.80 -4.72
N LEU A 124 8.29 -5.13 -4.77
CA LEU A 124 7.57 -5.93 -3.76
C LEU A 124 8.44 -6.34 -2.56
N ASP A 125 9.72 -5.98 -2.56
CA ASP A 125 10.61 -6.27 -1.45
C ASP A 125 10.38 -5.30 -0.28
N GLN A 126 10.57 -5.79 0.93
CA GLN A 126 10.68 -4.98 2.14
C GLN A 126 12.15 -4.87 2.51
N VAL A 127 12.71 -3.67 2.41
CA VAL A 127 14.08 -3.36 2.83
C VAL A 127 14.02 -2.77 4.23
N HIS A 128 14.90 -3.25 5.11
CA HIS A 128 15.07 -2.71 6.45
C HIS A 128 16.33 -1.84 6.48
N SER A 129 16.28 -0.72 7.18
CA SER A 129 17.38 0.26 7.26
C SER A 129 18.70 -0.36 7.77
N ASP A 130 18.62 -1.40 8.59
CA ASP A 130 19.79 -2.08 9.13
C ASP A 130 20.59 -2.86 8.06
N THR A 131 19.94 -3.25 6.95
CA THR A 131 20.58 -3.97 5.85
C THR A 131 21.39 -3.06 4.91
N LEU A 132 21.15 -1.76 4.93
CA LEU A 132 21.85 -0.79 4.08
C LEU A 132 23.20 -0.37 4.66
N ALA A 133 23.39 -0.50 5.96
CA ALA A 133 24.64 -0.14 6.64
C ALA A 133 25.80 -1.15 6.43
N GLU A 134 25.52 -2.34 5.86
CA GLU A 134 26.50 -3.38 5.61
C GLU A 134 27.05 -3.42 4.17
N GLN A 135 26.65 -2.47 3.31
CA GLN A 135 27.05 -2.45 1.88
C GLN A 135 27.98 -1.28 1.50
N ASP A 136 28.49 -0.49 2.46
CA ASP A 136 29.52 0.54 2.26
C ASP A 136 30.93 0.05 2.64
#